data_ac826ec3f0f780f5b699b77f05d71389
#
_entry.id   ac826ec3f0f780f5b699b77f05d71389
#
_cell.length_a   1.000
_cell.length_b   1.000
_cell.length_c   1.000
_cell.angle_alpha   90.00
_cell.angle_beta   90.00
_cell.angle_gamma   90.00
#
_symmetry.space_group_name_H-M   'P 1'
#
loop_
_entity.id
_entity.type
_entity.pdbx_description
1 polymer ?
#
loop_
_entity_poly.entity_id
_entity_poly.type
_entity_poly.pdbx_seq_one_letter_code
_entity_poly.pdbx_strand_id
1 'polypeptide(L)'
;MKIFKKRTKKKNSGKAASLPFRINIIFIVVGILFVALLTQLAYLQVMYGSKFKAEVNRSDTSVVNGNVQRGMIFDSTGHVLVGNSAHQAIIYTKGVNVLTSDMYKTANKLSQYVTVPTSSLTHRQLADYYLSDQDNLAKVEKSIPGISGYSVDAKYNKAVDKVEKYPASTFSAATKNAATIFAKMSSAYQLSTVNIKDDHVSTKEVAMVGEHLADMPGVNVGTSWSRNYPNGRAIQGVTGTVSNEKSGLPSDRVNELLAQGYSRNDSVGQSYLERQYEPVLRGTKSQTQIVLNSDNQIKKEIKKYGGQKGDNLQLTINAKFQKQLQSLVHSAESGAGGNSTGTYAVVMNPNNGAIIGMAGVDRNPKTSKITDNVLGTINSSIVMGSVVKGAMVSGALMDHVITPTNSTLTDQPITTGGVKKSSWFNHSGHANISVDASDALQVSSNSYMMQLAMKEGHFNYVEGGALTMKPSVFNTMRGYFNQFGLGVKTGVDIPGESTGLKGASGEKHIGSALDLSFGNYDAYTTMQIAQYMSTIANGGNRIEPHVVQAIRGTSKDGKLGTVKATVMPKVLNHIDMTKAQRDVVKTGLYRVVHGSNTYKTGGELDTIKPEISAKTGTAPNIL
;
A
#
# COMPACT_ATOMS: atom_id res chain seq x y z
N MET A 1 28.19 109.61 51.33
CA MET A 1 27.05 110.49 51.63
C MET A 1 26.08 110.51 50.46
N LYS A 2 24.79 110.18 50.76
CA LYS A 2 23.57 110.29 49.91
C LYS A 2 23.46 109.29 48.79
N ILE A 3 22.67 108.21 48.93
CA ILE A 3 21.21 108.00 48.83
C ILE A 3 20.66 108.52 47.48
N PHE A 4 20.20 107.61 46.64
CA PHE A 4 18.83 107.65 46.08
C PHE A 4 18.33 106.33 45.44
N LYS A 5 17.24 105.90 45.84
CA LYS A 5 16.17 105.04 45.64
C LYS A 5 15.99 104.38 44.26
N LYS A 6 15.70 103.11 44.37
CA LYS A 6 15.09 102.20 43.40
C LYS A 6 13.78 102.69 42.78
N ARG A 7 13.61 102.35 41.53
CA ARG A 7 12.31 102.09 40.91
C ARG A 7 12.31 100.76 40.15
N THR A 8 11.55 99.85 40.66
CA THR A 8 11.30 98.56 40.06
C THR A 8 10.41 98.69 38.83
N LYS A 9 10.82 98.16 37.68
CA LYS A 9 9.99 97.89 36.53
C LYS A 9 9.73 96.37 36.46
N LYS A 10 8.51 95.99 36.68
CA LYS A 10 7.99 94.65 36.34
C LYS A 10 8.20 94.34 34.84
N LYS A 11 8.99 93.36 34.51
CA LYS A 11 9.08 92.81 33.14
C LYS A 11 8.10 91.68 33.04
N ASN A 12 7.05 91.80 32.22
CA ASN A 12 6.22 90.76 31.76
C ASN A 12 7.05 89.72 31.00
N SER A 13 7.11 88.49 31.51
CA SER A 13 7.74 87.37 30.80
C SER A 13 6.75 86.89 29.76
N GLY A 14 6.90 87.27 28.52
CA GLY A 14 6.17 86.74 27.38
C GLY A 14 6.46 85.25 27.19
N LYS A 15 5.42 84.52 26.99
CA LYS A 15 5.44 83.13 26.63
C LYS A 15 6.05 82.88 25.25
N ALA A 16 7.39 82.97 25.11
CA ALA A 16 8.10 82.69 23.85
C ALA A 16 9.08 81.49 23.94
N ALA A 17 9.06 80.75 25.07
CA ALA A 17 10.01 79.63 25.28
C ALA A 17 9.45 78.23 24.99
N SER A 18 8.19 78.08 24.49
CA SER A 18 7.60 76.75 24.29
C SER A 18 7.81 76.18 22.86
N LEU A 19 8.14 77.00 21.87
CA LEU A 19 8.35 76.55 20.48
C LEU A 19 9.62 75.74 20.31
N PRO A 20 10.78 76.17 20.76
CA PRO A 20 12.02 75.35 20.64
C PRO A 20 11.97 74.09 21.46
N PHE A 21 11.25 74.05 22.61
CA PHE A 21 11.12 72.85 23.40
C PHE A 21 10.22 71.81 22.70
N ARG A 22 9.16 72.21 22.05
CA ARG A 22 8.30 71.32 21.27
C ARG A 22 8.99 70.77 20.04
N ILE A 23 9.79 71.59 19.37
CA ILE A 23 10.58 71.17 18.22
C ILE A 23 11.66 70.16 18.66
N ASN A 24 12.31 70.38 19.79
CA ASN A 24 13.29 69.44 20.31
C ASN A 24 12.70 68.11 20.73
N ILE A 25 11.47 68.10 21.30
CA ILE A 25 10.75 66.85 21.57
C ILE A 25 10.43 66.11 20.28
N ILE A 26 10.01 66.79 19.22
CA ILE A 26 9.76 66.16 17.92
C ILE A 26 11.05 65.56 17.35
N PHE A 27 12.18 66.28 17.43
CA PHE A 27 13.48 65.73 17.00
C PHE A 27 13.90 64.54 17.81
N ILE A 28 13.66 64.52 19.13
CA ILE A 28 13.97 63.36 19.98
C ILE A 28 13.05 62.16 19.59
N VAL A 29 11.76 62.38 19.38
CA VAL A 29 10.84 61.33 18.95
C VAL A 29 11.24 60.76 17.58
N VAL A 30 11.57 61.65 16.62
CA VAL A 30 12.04 61.22 15.30
C VAL A 30 13.37 60.48 15.42
N GLY A 31 14.29 60.94 16.28
CA GLY A 31 15.56 60.24 16.56
C GLY A 31 15.35 58.83 17.14
N ILE A 32 14.43 58.70 18.10
CA ILE A 32 14.06 57.38 18.68
C ILE A 32 13.43 56.47 17.63
N LEU A 33 12.51 56.97 16.80
CA LEU A 33 11.94 56.21 15.70
C LEU A 33 12.99 55.77 14.67
N PHE A 34 13.95 56.65 14.36
CA PHE A 34 15.03 56.33 13.46
C PHE A 34 15.96 55.26 14.03
N VAL A 35 16.31 55.35 15.32
CA VAL A 35 17.07 54.32 16.03
C VAL A 35 16.32 53.00 16.08
N ALA A 36 15.00 53.04 16.34
CA ALA A 36 14.14 51.84 16.30
C ALA A 36 14.13 51.21 14.92
N LEU A 37 14.03 51.99 13.83
CA LEU A 37 14.11 51.49 12.45
C LEU A 37 15.48 50.88 12.14
N LEU A 38 16.57 51.53 12.56
CA LEU A 38 17.91 50.97 12.38
C LEU A 38 18.12 49.67 13.16
N THR A 39 17.60 49.61 14.38
CA THR A 39 17.65 48.40 15.21
C THR A 39 16.83 47.28 14.57
N GLN A 40 15.64 47.62 14.07
CA GLN A 40 14.79 46.66 13.34
C GLN A 40 15.45 46.18 12.06
N LEU A 41 16.09 47.07 11.31
CA LEU A 41 16.83 46.71 10.09
C LEU A 41 18.03 45.82 10.43
N ALA A 42 18.80 46.16 11.46
CA ALA A 42 19.93 45.35 11.94
C ALA A 42 19.45 43.98 12.43
N TYR A 43 18.34 43.92 13.19
CA TYR A 43 17.72 42.65 13.61
C TYR A 43 17.32 41.79 12.40
N LEU A 44 16.64 42.37 11.42
CA LEU A 44 16.27 41.66 10.19
C LEU A 44 17.51 41.18 9.42
N GLN A 45 18.54 42.00 9.35
CA GLN A 45 19.77 41.68 8.62
C GLN A 45 20.61 40.60 9.31
N VAL A 46 20.67 40.60 10.64
CA VAL A 46 21.44 39.61 11.42
C VAL A 46 20.66 38.30 11.59
N MET A 47 19.36 38.38 11.96
CA MET A 47 18.56 37.19 12.25
C MET A 47 18.00 36.53 10.98
N TYR A 48 17.71 37.31 9.94
CA TYR A 48 17.11 36.82 8.70
C TYR A 48 17.98 36.98 7.47
N GLY A 49 19.15 37.60 7.59
CA GLY A 49 20.07 37.88 6.47
C GLY A 49 20.52 36.63 5.74
N SER A 50 20.74 35.53 6.46
CA SER A 50 21.01 34.20 5.86
C SER A 50 19.82 33.65 5.10
N LYS A 51 18.60 33.85 5.61
CA LYS A 51 17.34 33.43 4.95
C LYS A 51 17.05 34.28 3.71
N PHE A 52 17.23 35.62 3.81
CA PHE A 52 17.12 36.51 2.65
C PHE A 52 18.18 36.23 1.59
N LYS A 53 19.42 35.97 2.00
CA LYS A 53 20.49 35.57 1.08
C LYS A 53 20.23 34.22 0.44
N ALA A 54 19.64 33.29 1.19
CA ALA A 54 19.18 32.00 0.66
C ALA A 54 18.03 32.17 -0.34
N GLU A 55 17.08 33.09 -0.07
CA GLU A 55 15.93 33.34 -0.95
C GLU A 55 16.34 34.09 -2.24
N VAL A 56 17.27 35.06 -2.15
CA VAL A 56 17.88 35.74 -3.32
C VAL A 56 18.68 34.74 -4.16
N ASN A 57 19.47 33.87 -3.52
CA ASN A 57 20.20 32.83 -4.22
C ASN A 57 19.25 31.74 -4.81
N ARG A 58 18.05 31.58 -4.25
CA ARG A 58 17.01 30.67 -4.73
C ARG A 58 16.36 31.16 -6.03
N SER A 59 16.35 32.45 -6.31
CA SER A 59 15.86 32.99 -7.58
C SER A 59 16.80 32.70 -8.76
N ASP A 60 18.12 32.55 -8.46
CA ASP A 60 19.14 32.31 -9.50
C ASP A 60 19.59 30.83 -9.58
N THR A 61 19.22 30.01 -8.60
CA THR A 61 19.61 28.61 -8.53
C THR A 61 18.43 27.71 -8.15
N SER A 62 18.21 26.68 -8.93
CA SER A 62 17.16 25.69 -8.71
C SER A 62 17.76 24.32 -8.48
N VAL A 63 17.07 23.45 -7.73
CA VAL A 63 17.50 22.09 -7.45
C VAL A 63 16.65 21.12 -8.26
N VAL A 64 17.29 20.31 -9.10
CA VAL A 64 16.68 19.20 -9.81
C VAL A 64 16.93 17.91 -9.05
N ASN A 65 15.88 17.15 -8.82
CA ASN A 65 15.98 15.85 -8.20
C ASN A 65 16.06 14.76 -9.30
N GLY A 66 17.10 13.93 -9.23
CA GLY A 66 17.28 12.79 -10.13
C GLY A 66 16.85 11.48 -9.47
N ASN A 67 16.33 10.56 -10.25
CA ASN A 67 15.90 9.25 -9.78
C ASN A 67 17.11 8.37 -9.42
N VAL A 68 16.94 7.56 -8.39
CA VAL A 68 17.93 6.55 -7.95
C VAL A 68 17.32 5.16 -8.06
N GLN A 69 18.20 4.17 -8.04
CA GLN A 69 17.79 2.78 -8.07
C GLN A 69 16.95 2.45 -6.82
N ARG A 70 15.77 1.87 -7.05
CA ARG A 70 14.87 1.41 -5.99
C ARG A 70 15.45 0.18 -5.30
N GLY A 71 15.21 -0.01 -4.00
CA GLY A 71 15.58 -1.21 -3.27
C GLY A 71 15.01 -2.47 -3.92
N MET A 72 15.69 -3.58 -3.83
CA MET A 72 15.27 -4.88 -4.36
C MET A 72 14.53 -5.70 -3.30
N ILE A 73 13.76 -6.69 -3.74
CA ILE A 73 13.07 -7.63 -2.85
C ILE A 73 13.67 -9.03 -3.07
N PHE A 74 14.10 -9.64 -1.97
CA PHE A 74 14.73 -10.95 -1.95
C PHE A 74 13.87 -11.96 -1.18
N ASP A 75 14.01 -13.22 -1.52
CA ASP A 75 13.42 -14.29 -0.73
C ASP A 75 14.22 -14.56 0.57
N SER A 76 13.75 -15.50 1.39
CA SER A 76 14.40 -15.87 2.66
C SER A 76 15.83 -16.39 2.49
N THR A 77 16.19 -16.90 1.31
CA THR A 77 17.49 -17.48 0.98
C THR A 77 18.44 -16.52 0.25
N GLY A 78 17.96 -15.31 -0.08
CA GLY A 78 18.73 -14.28 -0.76
C GLY A 78 18.62 -14.30 -2.28
N HIS A 79 17.68 -15.04 -2.86
CA HIS A 79 17.37 -14.96 -4.29
C HIS A 79 16.54 -13.72 -4.60
N VAL A 80 16.85 -13.07 -5.71
CA VAL A 80 16.12 -11.85 -6.15
C VAL A 80 14.73 -12.23 -6.62
N LEU A 81 13.70 -11.69 -5.98
CA LEU A 81 12.30 -11.79 -6.40
C LEU A 81 11.88 -10.62 -7.27
N VAL A 82 12.25 -9.41 -6.84
CA VAL A 82 12.04 -8.17 -7.60
C VAL A 82 13.35 -7.42 -7.66
N GLY A 83 13.87 -7.31 -8.86
CA GLY A 83 15.10 -6.59 -9.16
C GLY A 83 14.86 -5.29 -9.92
N ASN A 84 15.96 -4.72 -10.41
CA ASN A 84 15.94 -3.56 -11.29
C ASN A 84 16.78 -3.87 -12.52
N SER A 85 16.27 -3.50 -13.69
CA SER A 85 17.02 -3.47 -14.94
C SER A 85 17.42 -2.03 -15.23
N ALA A 86 18.70 -1.81 -15.48
CA ALA A 86 19.21 -0.52 -15.91
C ALA A 86 19.10 -0.42 -17.44
N HIS A 87 18.63 0.72 -17.91
CA HIS A 87 18.52 1.04 -19.32
C HIS A 87 19.21 2.38 -19.59
N GLN A 88 19.90 2.51 -20.72
CA GLN A 88 20.28 3.83 -21.20
C GLN A 88 19.02 4.61 -21.51
N ALA A 89 19.02 5.90 -21.19
CA ALA A 89 17.87 6.77 -21.40
C ALA A 89 18.30 8.09 -22.00
N ILE A 90 17.44 8.61 -22.87
CA ILE A 90 17.46 10.02 -23.27
C ILE A 90 16.45 10.74 -22.40
N ILE A 91 16.91 11.69 -21.62
CA ILE A 91 16.10 12.39 -20.62
C ILE A 91 15.95 13.87 -20.98
N TYR A 92 14.89 14.47 -20.50
CA TYR A 92 14.67 15.91 -20.60
C TYR A 92 14.32 16.48 -19.22
N THR A 93 15.05 17.51 -18.80
CA THR A 93 14.77 18.28 -17.57
C THR A 93 14.18 19.62 -17.97
N LYS A 94 12.92 19.86 -17.59
CA LYS A 94 12.25 21.12 -17.89
C LYS A 94 12.74 22.24 -17.00
N GLY A 95 13.30 23.28 -17.57
CA GLY A 95 13.70 24.50 -16.85
C GLY A 95 12.51 25.29 -16.31
N VAL A 96 12.80 26.40 -15.65
CA VAL A 96 11.76 27.33 -15.17
C VAL A 96 11.29 28.19 -16.33
N ASN A 97 9.97 28.31 -16.53
CA ASN A 97 9.33 29.16 -17.56
C ASN A 97 9.79 28.87 -19.01
N VAL A 98 10.12 27.62 -19.33
CA VAL A 98 10.47 27.24 -20.70
C VAL A 98 9.27 27.46 -21.62
N LEU A 99 9.47 28.21 -22.70
CA LEU A 99 8.42 28.50 -23.68
C LEU A 99 8.08 27.25 -24.52
N THR A 100 6.83 27.15 -24.93
CA THR A 100 6.35 26.07 -25.82
C THR A 100 7.13 26.05 -27.15
N SER A 101 7.46 27.22 -27.69
CA SER A 101 8.29 27.38 -28.90
C SER A 101 9.70 26.81 -28.76
N ASP A 102 10.31 26.92 -27.57
CA ASP A 102 11.66 26.38 -27.34
C ASP A 102 11.62 24.86 -27.20
N MET A 103 10.59 24.34 -26.51
CA MET A 103 10.35 22.89 -26.48
C MET A 103 10.09 22.32 -27.89
N TYR A 104 9.33 23.04 -28.72
CA TYR A 104 9.09 22.66 -30.11
C TYR A 104 10.40 22.57 -30.92
N LYS A 105 11.27 23.58 -30.83
CA LYS A 105 12.59 23.58 -31.49
C LYS A 105 13.47 22.43 -30.99
N THR A 106 13.54 22.23 -29.70
CA THR A 106 14.32 21.15 -29.07
C THR A 106 13.80 19.77 -29.47
N ALA A 107 12.48 19.58 -29.50
CA ALA A 107 11.86 18.32 -29.94
C ALA A 107 12.15 18.00 -31.41
N ASN A 108 12.08 19.01 -32.28
CA ASN A 108 12.46 18.87 -33.69
C ASN A 108 13.92 18.50 -33.87
N LYS A 109 14.83 19.14 -33.13
CA LYS A 109 16.26 18.81 -33.20
C LYS A 109 16.52 17.40 -32.69
N LEU A 110 15.96 17.03 -31.52
CA LEU A 110 16.13 15.71 -30.94
C LEU A 110 15.56 14.60 -31.82
N SER A 111 14.45 14.86 -32.53
CA SER A 111 13.83 13.89 -33.44
C SER A 111 14.69 13.46 -34.60
N GLN A 112 15.76 14.23 -34.92
CA GLN A 112 16.72 13.88 -35.97
C GLN A 112 17.68 12.76 -35.50
N TYR A 113 17.88 12.63 -34.20
CA TYR A 113 18.84 11.69 -33.59
C TYR A 113 18.15 10.51 -32.93
N VAL A 114 16.89 10.67 -32.45
CA VAL A 114 16.17 9.70 -31.65
C VAL A 114 14.82 9.36 -32.27
N THR A 115 14.53 8.07 -32.36
CA THR A 115 13.21 7.57 -32.76
C THR A 115 12.49 6.98 -31.56
N VAL A 116 11.24 7.45 -31.32
CA VAL A 116 10.38 6.96 -30.24
C VAL A 116 9.13 6.28 -30.80
N PRO A 117 8.55 5.29 -30.09
CA PRO A 117 7.27 4.71 -30.48
C PRO A 117 6.14 5.76 -30.49
N THR A 118 5.39 5.83 -31.58
CA THR A 118 4.32 6.83 -31.78
C THR A 118 2.91 6.29 -31.52
N SER A 119 2.77 5.02 -31.10
CA SER A 119 1.48 4.35 -30.90
C SER A 119 0.62 4.97 -29.79
N SER A 120 1.23 5.68 -28.83
CA SER A 120 0.52 6.36 -27.73
C SER A 120 0.24 7.84 -28.00
N LEU A 121 0.63 8.37 -29.18
CA LEU A 121 0.41 9.77 -29.53
C LEU A 121 -1.09 10.00 -29.80
N THR A 122 -1.70 10.90 -29.04
CA THR A 122 -3.11 11.27 -29.23
C THR A 122 -3.26 12.35 -30.30
N HIS A 123 -4.44 12.47 -30.91
CA HIS A 123 -4.74 13.54 -31.87
C HIS A 123 -4.56 14.92 -31.22
N ARG A 124 -4.93 15.09 -29.96
CA ARG A 124 -4.72 16.33 -29.22
C ARG A 124 -3.24 16.68 -29.12
N GLN A 125 -2.39 15.75 -28.72
CA GLN A 125 -0.94 15.99 -28.60
C GLN A 125 -0.30 16.33 -29.97
N LEU A 126 -0.76 15.69 -31.03
CA LEU A 126 -0.32 15.99 -32.39
C LEU A 126 -0.76 17.38 -32.81
N ALA A 127 -1.99 17.80 -32.48
CA ALA A 127 -2.50 19.14 -32.71
C ALA A 127 -1.72 20.21 -31.93
N ASP A 128 -1.47 19.97 -30.63
CA ASP A 128 -0.68 20.88 -29.79
C ASP A 128 0.74 21.07 -30.35
N TYR A 129 1.40 19.97 -30.78
CA TYR A 129 2.70 20.07 -31.45
C TYR A 129 2.62 20.86 -32.74
N TYR A 130 1.66 20.57 -33.63
CA TYR A 130 1.52 21.22 -34.94
C TYR A 130 1.26 22.72 -34.81
N LEU A 131 0.45 23.12 -33.82
CA LEU A 131 0.10 24.51 -33.54
C LEU A 131 1.16 25.25 -32.70
N SER A 132 2.17 24.55 -32.17
CA SER A 132 3.33 25.18 -31.55
C SER A 132 4.22 25.91 -32.56
N ASP A 133 4.10 25.60 -33.84
CA ASP A 133 4.63 26.35 -34.94
C ASP A 133 3.72 27.56 -35.23
N GLN A 134 4.28 28.77 -35.15
CA GLN A 134 3.50 30.00 -35.29
C GLN A 134 2.91 30.19 -36.71
N ASP A 135 3.61 29.73 -37.73
CA ASP A 135 3.10 29.80 -39.12
C ASP A 135 1.92 28.85 -39.32
N ASN A 136 1.98 27.66 -38.76
CA ASN A 136 0.89 26.70 -38.78
C ASN A 136 -0.31 27.22 -37.98
N LEU A 137 -0.10 27.78 -36.79
CA LEU A 137 -1.16 28.38 -35.99
C LEU A 137 -1.86 29.49 -36.77
N ALA A 138 -1.12 30.43 -37.33
CA ALA A 138 -1.66 31.53 -38.13
C ALA A 138 -2.43 31.05 -39.36
N LYS A 139 -1.95 30.00 -40.05
CA LYS A 139 -2.66 29.39 -41.18
C LYS A 139 -3.98 28.76 -40.76
N VAL A 140 -3.97 28.01 -39.68
CA VAL A 140 -5.18 27.34 -39.14
C VAL A 140 -6.19 28.39 -38.69
N GLU A 141 -5.77 29.39 -37.93
CA GLU A 141 -6.65 30.46 -37.45
C GLU A 141 -7.33 31.21 -38.60
N LYS A 142 -6.56 31.64 -39.63
CA LYS A 142 -7.11 32.27 -40.83
C LYS A 142 -8.17 31.43 -41.53
N SER A 143 -8.12 30.11 -41.38
CA SER A 143 -9.02 29.17 -42.02
C SER A 143 -10.31 28.92 -41.21
N ILE A 144 -10.48 29.58 -40.05
CA ILE A 144 -11.65 29.45 -39.16
C ILE A 144 -12.50 30.76 -39.31
N PRO A 145 -13.73 30.67 -39.84
CA PRO A 145 -14.59 31.85 -39.96
C PRO A 145 -14.87 32.52 -38.62
N GLY A 146 -14.76 33.84 -38.56
CA GLY A 146 -15.09 34.63 -37.36
C GLY A 146 -14.14 34.49 -36.19
N ILE A 147 -12.94 33.93 -36.39
CA ILE A 147 -11.96 33.66 -35.31
C ILE A 147 -11.52 34.93 -34.55
N SER A 148 -11.52 36.10 -35.23
CA SER A 148 -11.08 37.37 -34.63
C SER A 148 -11.88 37.81 -33.40
N GLY A 149 -13.15 37.41 -33.28
CA GLY A 149 -14.04 37.75 -32.16
C GLY A 149 -13.83 36.96 -30.89
N TYR A 150 -12.91 35.99 -30.85
CA TYR A 150 -12.67 35.14 -29.72
C TYR A 150 -11.44 35.58 -28.89
N SER A 151 -11.42 35.23 -27.58
CA SER A 151 -10.21 35.38 -26.76
C SER A 151 -9.06 34.51 -27.28
N VAL A 152 -7.84 34.78 -26.84
CA VAL A 152 -6.63 34.02 -27.27
C VAL A 152 -6.80 32.52 -27.02
N ASP A 153 -7.25 32.16 -25.80
CA ASP A 153 -7.46 30.75 -25.44
C ASP A 153 -8.57 30.09 -26.28
N ALA A 154 -9.66 30.82 -26.57
CA ALA A 154 -10.74 30.30 -27.39
C ALA A 154 -10.32 30.13 -28.85
N LYS A 155 -9.49 31.02 -29.40
CA LYS A 155 -8.88 30.89 -30.73
C LYS A 155 -8.02 29.63 -30.80
N TYR A 156 -7.13 29.46 -29.83
CA TYR A 156 -6.27 28.28 -29.77
C TYR A 156 -7.08 26.99 -29.70
N ASN A 157 -8.08 26.91 -28.80
CA ASN A 157 -8.92 25.71 -28.67
C ASN A 157 -9.67 25.40 -29.99
N LYS A 158 -10.20 26.41 -30.68
CA LYS A 158 -10.83 26.23 -32.02
C LYS A 158 -9.84 25.74 -33.08
N ALA A 159 -8.58 26.22 -33.02
CA ALA A 159 -7.52 25.74 -33.89
C ALA A 159 -7.19 24.28 -33.61
N VAL A 160 -7.12 23.89 -32.35
CA VAL A 160 -6.93 22.50 -31.91
C VAL A 160 -8.06 21.61 -32.42
N ASP A 161 -9.34 21.97 -32.13
CA ASP A 161 -10.52 21.23 -32.57
C ASP A 161 -10.53 20.99 -34.11
N LYS A 162 -9.96 21.92 -34.85
CA LYS A 162 -9.83 21.80 -36.30
C LYS A 162 -8.73 20.83 -36.71
N VAL A 163 -7.54 20.93 -36.09
CA VAL A 163 -6.40 20.08 -36.41
C VAL A 163 -6.62 18.64 -35.97
N GLU A 164 -7.31 18.41 -34.84
CA GLU A 164 -7.68 17.06 -34.36
C GLU A 164 -8.51 16.28 -35.39
N LYS A 165 -9.24 16.98 -36.27
CA LYS A 165 -10.04 16.37 -37.37
C LYS A 165 -9.23 16.02 -38.60
N TYR A 166 -7.95 16.42 -38.66
CA TYR A 166 -7.09 16.05 -39.78
C TYR A 166 -6.82 14.54 -39.75
N PRO A 167 -6.91 13.87 -40.92
CA PRO A 167 -6.54 12.47 -41.01
C PRO A 167 -5.10 12.25 -40.51
N ALA A 168 -4.87 11.18 -39.77
CA ALA A 168 -3.52 10.85 -39.25
C ALA A 168 -2.47 10.68 -40.38
N SER A 169 -2.91 10.37 -41.59
CA SER A 169 -2.08 10.30 -42.81
C SER A 169 -1.54 11.66 -43.30
N THR A 170 -2.12 12.77 -42.83
CA THR A 170 -1.65 14.13 -43.15
C THR A 170 -0.26 14.40 -42.57
N PHE A 171 0.12 13.68 -41.48
CA PHE A 171 1.36 13.88 -40.77
C PHE A 171 2.37 12.77 -41.08
N SER A 172 3.57 13.18 -41.47
CA SER A 172 4.66 12.24 -41.74
C SER A 172 5.10 11.46 -40.50
N ALA A 173 5.80 10.34 -40.69
CA ALA A 173 6.40 9.59 -39.59
C ALA A 173 7.40 10.45 -38.78
N ALA A 174 8.17 11.30 -39.43
CA ALA A 174 9.08 12.24 -38.79
C ALA A 174 8.32 13.27 -37.91
N THR A 175 7.21 13.82 -38.44
CA THR A 175 6.33 14.72 -37.68
C THR A 175 5.75 14.05 -36.46
N LYS A 176 5.27 12.80 -36.56
CA LYS A 176 4.74 12.03 -35.43
C LYS A 176 5.83 11.73 -34.41
N ASN A 177 7.05 11.42 -34.84
CA ASN A 177 8.19 11.22 -33.93
C ASN A 177 8.48 12.51 -33.12
N ALA A 178 8.63 13.65 -33.81
CA ALA A 178 8.86 14.94 -33.16
C ALA A 178 7.70 15.33 -32.20
N ALA A 179 6.45 15.11 -32.62
CA ALA A 179 5.27 15.36 -31.82
C ALA A 179 5.24 14.48 -30.53
N THR A 180 5.66 13.22 -30.64
CA THR A 180 5.75 12.33 -29.48
C THR A 180 6.81 12.81 -28.49
N ILE A 181 7.98 13.23 -28.98
CA ILE A 181 9.03 13.81 -28.15
C ILE A 181 8.52 15.10 -27.48
N PHE A 182 7.91 16.00 -28.25
CA PHE A 182 7.32 17.22 -27.73
C PHE A 182 6.27 16.97 -26.64
N ALA A 183 5.35 16.02 -26.86
CA ALA A 183 4.34 15.66 -25.89
C ALA A 183 4.94 15.15 -24.58
N LYS A 184 6.00 14.34 -24.64
CA LYS A 184 6.75 13.90 -23.45
C LYS A 184 7.44 15.06 -22.74
N MET A 185 8.09 15.98 -23.47
CA MET A 185 8.72 17.17 -22.89
C MET A 185 7.68 18.09 -22.23
N SER A 186 6.52 18.28 -22.86
CA SER A 186 5.42 19.09 -22.35
C SER A 186 4.81 18.52 -21.07
N SER A 187 4.81 17.20 -20.91
CA SER A 187 4.32 16.52 -19.71
C SER A 187 5.23 16.71 -18.47
N ALA A 188 6.46 17.16 -18.67
CA ALA A 188 7.37 17.45 -17.57
C ALA A 188 6.89 18.65 -16.75
N TYR A 189 6.87 18.51 -15.44
CA TYR A 189 6.71 19.64 -14.52
C TYR A 189 8.00 20.47 -14.47
N GLN A 190 7.90 21.74 -14.12
CA GLN A 190 9.09 22.58 -13.92
C GLN A 190 10.05 21.91 -12.93
N LEU A 191 11.34 21.92 -13.27
CA LEU A 191 12.44 21.32 -12.49
C LEU A 191 12.29 19.80 -12.27
N SER A 192 11.49 19.12 -13.11
CA SER A 192 11.42 17.67 -13.13
C SER A 192 12.04 17.11 -14.40
N THR A 193 12.56 15.89 -14.27
CA THR A 193 13.13 15.13 -15.39
C THR A 193 12.13 14.08 -15.85
N VAL A 194 11.98 13.92 -17.18
CA VAL A 194 11.19 12.87 -17.82
C VAL A 194 12.06 12.08 -18.80
N ASN A 195 11.73 10.80 -18.95
CA ASN A 195 12.37 9.96 -19.95
C ASN A 195 11.72 10.21 -21.33
N ILE A 196 12.51 10.71 -22.27
CA ILE A 196 12.08 10.81 -23.68
C ILE A 196 12.08 9.41 -24.31
N LYS A 197 13.17 8.67 -24.08
CA LYS A 197 13.32 7.28 -24.50
C LYS A 197 14.13 6.52 -23.45
N ASP A 198 13.64 5.40 -22.96
CA ASP A 198 14.29 4.56 -21.95
C ASP A 198 14.20 3.07 -22.27
N ASP A 199 13.62 2.73 -23.41
CA ASP A 199 13.56 1.38 -23.94
C ASP A 199 14.22 1.34 -25.32
N HIS A 200 15.04 0.30 -25.56
CA HIS A 200 15.77 0.09 -26.81
C HIS A 200 16.58 1.32 -27.28
N VAL A 201 17.21 2.04 -26.33
CA VAL A 201 18.10 3.15 -26.65
C VAL A 201 19.42 2.57 -27.19
N SER A 202 19.75 2.87 -28.43
CA SER A 202 20.97 2.40 -29.06
C SER A 202 22.19 3.24 -28.65
N THR A 203 23.36 2.63 -28.66
CA THR A 203 24.64 3.34 -28.41
C THR A 203 24.85 4.48 -29.40
N LYS A 204 24.34 4.33 -30.64
CA LYS A 204 24.40 5.38 -31.67
C LYS A 204 23.55 6.60 -31.28
N GLU A 205 22.32 6.39 -30.79
CA GLU A 205 21.46 7.48 -30.32
C GLU A 205 22.11 8.21 -29.14
N VAL A 206 22.69 7.46 -28.18
CA VAL A 206 23.42 8.04 -27.04
C VAL A 206 24.58 8.92 -27.50
N ALA A 207 25.38 8.45 -28.44
CA ALA A 207 26.52 9.20 -28.98
C ALA A 207 26.06 10.47 -29.72
N MET A 208 25.08 10.34 -30.63
CA MET A 208 24.55 11.47 -31.40
C MET A 208 23.92 12.54 -30.50
N VAL A 209 23.15 12.13 -29.50
CA VAL A 209 22.58 13.10 -28.52
C VAL A 209 23.69 13.74 -27.71
N GLY A 210 24.68 12.95 -27.24
CA GLY A 210 25.81 13.42 -26.42
C GLY A 210 26.64 14.49 -27.14
N GLU A 211 26.85 14.35 -28.44
CA GLU A 211 27.59 15.30 -29.27
C GLU A 211 26.84 16.64 -29.50
N HIS A 212 25.51 16.64 -29.39
CA HIS A 212 24.64 17.78 -29.72
C HIS A 212 23.90 18.38 -28.51
N LEU A 213 24.31 18.06 -27.28
CA LEU A 213 23.65 18.57 -26.05
C LEU A 213 23.56 20.08 -26.02
N ALA A 214 24.58 20.79 -26.52
CA ALA A 214 24.61 22.25 -26.52
C ALA A 214 23.46 22.88 -27.33
N ASP A 215 22.96 22.17 -28.36
CA ASP A 215 21.87 22.63 -29.22
C ASP A 215 20.48 22.25 -28.70
N MET A 216 20.41 21.48 -27.61
CA MET A 216 19.17 20.90 -27.08
C MET A 216 19.05 21.16 -25.56
N PRO A 217 18.74 22.40 -25.16
CA PRO A 217 18.64 22.75 -23.74
C PRO A 217 17.71 21.83 -22.96
N GLY A 218 18.19 21.33 -21.82
CA GLY A 218 17.46 20.42 -20.94
C GLY A 218 17.51 18.95 -21.35
N VAL A 219 17.95 18.60 -22.56
CA VAL A 219 18.18 17.21 -22.97
C VAL A 219 19.50 16.71 -22.40
N ASN A 220 19.51 15.45 -21.93
CA ASN A 220 20.72 14.78 -21.45
C ASN A 220 20.64 13.27 -21.70
N VAL A 221 21.78 12.60 -21.56
CA VAL A 221 21.87 11.13 -21.53
C VAL A 221 21.90 10.68 -20.09
N GLY A 222 21.11 9.70 -19.74
CA GLY A 222 20.99 9.22 -18.38
C GLY A 222 20.78 7.71 -18.30
N THR A 223 20.42 7.24 -17.11
CA THR A 223 20.02 5.86 -16.83
C THR A 223 18.63 5.86 -16.26
N SER A 224 17.76 5.06 -16.84
CA SER A 224 16.44 4.72 -16.30
C SER A 224 16.46 3.33 -15.67
N TRP A 225 15.53 3.09 -14.76
CA TRP A 225 15.40 1.84 -14.03
C TRP A 225 13.98 1.31 -14.16
N SER A 226 13.84 0.08 -14.61
CA SER A 226 12.57 -0.63 -14.58
C SER A 226 12.60 -1.79 -13.61
N ARG A 227 11.44 -2.14 -13.02
CA ARG A 227 11.31 -3.35 -12.22
C ARG A 227 11.37 -4.59 -13.12
N ASN A 228 12.13 -5.58 -12.67
CA ASN A 228 12.11 -6.91 -13.29
C ASN A 228 11.72 -7.98 -12.25
N TYR A 229 11.16 -9.08 -12.74
CA TYR A 229 10.65 -10.19 -11.94
C TYR A 229 11.29 -11.50 -12.43
N PRO A 230 12.54 -11.82 -12.01
CA PRO A 230 13.30 -12.95 -12.53
C PRO A 230 12.60 -14.31 -12.35
N ASN A 231 11.77 -14.42 -11.31
CA ASN A 231 11.01 -15.63 -10.97
C ASN A 231 9.56 -15.62 -11.46
N GLY A 232 9.25 -14.75 -12.43
CA GLY A 232 7.90 -14.60 -12.98
C GLY A 232 6.94 -13.82 -12.09
N ARG A 233 5.67 -13.78 -12.49
CA ARG A 233 4.65 -12.93 -11.84
C ARG A 233 3.93 -13.59 -10.68
N ALA A 234 4.11 -14.88 -10.40
CA ALA A 234 3.41 -15.59 -9.33
C ALA A 234 3.60 -14.92 -7.95
N ILE A 235 4.77 -14.31 -7.70
CA ILE A 235 5.06 -13.58 -6.46
C ILE A 235 4.58 -12.12 -6.52
N GLN A 236 4.23 -11.61 -7.69
CA GLN A 236 3.77 -10.22 -7.87
C GLN A 236 2.48 -9.94 -7.09
N GLY A 237 1.66 -10.97 -6.84
CA GLY A 237 0.51 -10.91 -5.97
C GLY A 237 0.84 -10.57 -4.50
N VAL A 238 2.09 -10.79 -4.06
CA VAL A 238 2.58 -10.39 -2.72
C VAL A 238 3.42 -9.12 -2.80
N THR A 239 4.36 -9.07 -3.74
CA THR A 239 5.31 -7.94 -3.84
C THR A 239 4.63 -6.67 -4.35
N GLY A 240 3.66 -6.79 -5.22
CA GLY A 240 2.96 -5.65 -5.80
C GLY A 240 3.64 -5.09 -7.04
N THR A 241 3.21 -3.90 -7.41
CA THR A 241 3.67 -3.16 -8.60
C THR A 241 4.02 -1.72 -8.25
N VAL A 242 4.76 -1.08 -9.14
CA VAL A 242 5.06 0.35 -9.09
C VAL A 242 4.32 1.09 -10.21
N SER A 243 4.03 2.38 -10.01
CA SER A 243 3.54 3.23 -11.08
C SER A 243 4.65 3.49 -12.09
N ASN A 244 4.25 3.78 -13.32
CA ASN A 244 5.18 4.28 -14.32
C ASN A 244 5.15 5.82 -14.34
N GLU A 245 6.11 6.44 -15.02
CA GLU A 245 6.25 7.88 -15.13
C GLU A 245 5.02 8.58 -15.73
N LYS A 246 4.30 7.91 -16.65
CA LYS A 246 3.07 8.43 -17.26
C LYS A 246 1.90 8.45 -16.29
N SER A 247 1.73 7.40 -15.48
CA SER A 247 0.68 7.33 -14.46
C SER A 247 1.01 8.16 -13.23
N GLY A 248 2.31 8.35 -12.94
CA GLY A 248 2.79 9.16 -11.81
C GLY A 248 2.27 8.72 -10.46
N LEU A 249 2.03 9.71 -9.60
CA LEU A 249 1.52 9.46 -8.25
C LEU A 249 0.06 9.03 -8.26
N PRO A 250 -0.33 8.01 -7.47
CA PRO A 250 -1.73 7.59 -7.32
C PRO A 250 -2.60 8.74 -6.78
N SER A 251 -3.80 8.90 -7.35
CA SER A 251 -4.71 10.01 -7.02
C SER A 251 -5.14 10.04 -5.55
N ASP A 252 -5.25 8.86 -4.91
CA ASP A 252 -5.61 8.69 -3.49
C ASP A 252 -4.51 9.13 -2.52
N ARG A 253 -3.24 9.26 -2.99
CA ARG A 253 -2.07 9.60 -2.15
C ARG A 253 -1.27 10.79 -2.67
N VAL A 254 -1.72 11.48 -3.71
CA VAL A 254 -0.94 12.52 -4.37
C VAL A 254 -0.50 13.63 -3.41
N ASN A 255 -1.38 14.10 -2.54
CA ASN A 255 -1.07 15.18 -1.59
C ASN A 255 -0.06 14.72 -0.51
N GLU A 256 -0.23 13.51 0.02
CA GLU A 256 0.69 12.91 0.97
C GLU A 256 2.10 12.77 0.38
N LEU A 257 2.19 12.19 -0.82
CA LEU A 257 3.48 11.96 -1.47
C LEU A 257 4.18 13.25 -1.88
N LEU A 258 3.43 14.26 -2.38
CA LEU A 258 4.00 15.59 -2.66
C LEU A 258 4.58 16.23 -1.39
N ALA A 259 3.89 16.12 -0.26
CA ALA A 259 4.40 16.62 1.03
C ALA A 259 5.67 15.89 1.49
N GLN A 260 5.86 14.63 1.07
CA GLN A 260 7.08 13.85 1.31
C GLN A 260 8.20 14.10 0.29
N GLY A 261 8.03 15.07 -0.62
CA GLY A 261 9.06 15.49 -1.60
C GLY A 261 9.08 14.66 -2.89
N TYR A 262 8.00 13.94 -3.22
CA TYR A 262 7.86 13.31 -4.53
C TYR A 262 7.46 14.32 -5.59
N SER A 263 7.86 14.07 -6.81
CA SER A 263 7.37 14.76 -8.00
C SER A 263 6.13 14.02 -8.54
N ARG A 264 5.22 14.75 -9.22
CA ARG A 264 3.95 14.15 -9.70
C ARG A 264 4.14 12.98 -10.67
N ASN A 265 5.26 12.95 -11.40
CA ASN A 265 5.64 11.91 -12.33
C ASN A 265 6.57 10.83 -11.75
N ASP A 266 6.78 10.83 -10.43
CA ASP A 266 7.59 9.78 -9.81
C ASP A 266 6.91 8.43 -9.88
N SER A 267 7.74 7.39 -10.07
CA SER A 267 7.32 6.01 -9.92
C SER A 267 7.30 5.63 -8.43
N VAL A 268 6.16 5.18 -7.96
CA VAL A 268 5.94 4.80 -6.56
C VAL A 268 5.23 3.45 -6.46
N GLY A 269 5.36 2.80 -5.31
CA GLY A 269 4.63 1.57 -5.02
C GLY A 269 3.12 1.78 -5.07
N GLN A 270 2.43 1.01 -5.93
CA GLN A 270 0.98 1.08 -6.12
C GLN A 270 0.24 0.08 -5.24
N SER A 271 0.83 -1.08 -5.01
CA SER A 271 0.15 -2.18 -4.32
C SER A 271 1.10 -2.96 -3.42
N TYR A 272 0.55 -3.61 -2.44
CA TYR A 272 1.14 -4.61 -1.54
C TYR A 272 2.45 -4.18 -0.89
N LEU A 273 3.50 -5.00 -0.93
CA LEU A 273 4.79 -4.67 -0.30
C LEU A 273 5.47 -3.44 -0.94
N GLU A 274 5.35 -3.27 -2.24
CA GLU A 274 5.86 -2.07 -2.92
C GLU A 274 5.23 -0.79 -2.36
N ARG A 275 3.91 -0.82 -2.06
CA ARG A 275 3.20 0.31 -1.44
C ARG A 275 3.51 0.43 0.05
N GLN A 276 3.47 -0.67 0.78
CA GLN A 276 3.66 -0.70 2.24
C GLN A 276 5.06 -0.24 2.65
N TYR A 277 6.07 -0.69 1.91
CA TYR A 277 7.47 -0.38 2.17
C TYR A 277 8.05 0.69 1.23
N GLU A 278 7.19 1.54 0.64
CA GLU A 278 7.61 2.66 -0.21
C GLU A 278 8.72 3.51 0.43
N PRO A 279 8.62 3.94 1.72
CA PRO A 279 9.67 4.77 2.34
C PRO A 279 11.04 4.10 2.42
N VAL A 280 11.07 2.77 2.50
CA VAL A 280 12.29 1.95 2.55
C VAL A 280 12.87 1.74 1.15
N LEU A 281 11.99 1.38 0.20
CA LEU A 281 12.39 0.98 -1.15
C LEU A 281 12.78 2.16 -2.05
N ARG A 282 12.25 3.38 -1.84
CA ARG A 282 12.44 4.52 -2.75
C ARG A 282 13.87 5.05 -2.82
N GLY A 283 14.65 4.92 -1.74
CA GLY A 283 15.95 5.58 -1.60
C GLY A 283 15.86 7.11 -1.42
N THR A 284 16.98 7.78 -1.52
CA THR A 284 17.07 9.25 -1.45
C THR A 284 17.49 9.79 -2.81
N LYS A 285 16.69 10.64 -3.41
CA LYS A 285 16.96 11.22 -4.73
C LYS A 285 18.31 11.93 -4.79
N SER A 286 18.97 11.87 -5.94
CA SER A 286 20.12 12.74 -6.22
C SER A 286 19.65 14.18 -6.37
N GLN A 287 20.51 15.13 -6.02
CA GLN A 287 20.25 16.55 -6.14
C GLN A 287 21.33 17.22 -6.99
N THR A 288 20.89 17.87 -8.05
CA THR A 288 21.73 18.67 -8.92
C THR A 288 21.24 20.12 -8.86
N GLN A 289 22.12 21.01 -8.43
CA GLN A 289 21.85 22.43 -8.51
C GLN A 289 22.06 22.90 -9.94
N ILE A 290 21.04 23.51 -10.52
CA ILE A 290 21.13 24.17 -11.82
C ILE A 290 21.27 25.67 -11.62
N VAL A 291 22.15 26.30 -12.42
CA VAL A 291 22.28 27.75 -12.54
C VAL A 291 21.63 28.14 -13.86
N LEU A 292 20.66 29.02 -13.80
CA LEU A 292 19.95 29.52 -14.98
C LEU A 292 20.63 30.78 -15.54
N ASN A 293 20.52 30.98 -16.88
CA ASN A 293 20.89 32.26 -17.51
C ASN A 293 19.68 33.24 -17.44
N SER A 294 19.87 34.44 -17.97
CA SER A 294 18.84 35.50 -18.07
C SER A 294 17.56 35.01 -18.81
N ASP A 295 17.68 34.02 -19.66
CA ASP A 295 16.59 33.47 -20.47
C ASP A 295 15.97 32.22 -19.83
N ASN A 296 16.25 31.96 -18.53
CA ASN A 296 15.81 30.81 -17.76
C ASN A 296 16.27 29.42 -18.31
N GLN A 297 17.32 29.42 -19.14
CA GLN A 297 17.92 28.19 -19.65
C GLN A 297 19.01 27.69 -18.69
N ILE A 298 19.23 26.39 -18.64
CA ILE A 298 20.26 25.77 -17.78
C ILE A 298 21.65 26.15 -18.31
N LYS A 299 22.36 27.02 -17.58
CA LYS A 299 23.74 27.45 -17.87
C LYS A 299 24.78 26.49 -17.31
N LYS A 300 24.53 25.95 -16.12
CA LYS A 300 25.46 25.07 -15.42
C LYS A 300 24.72 24.12 -14.51
N GLU A 301 25.19 22.88 -14.46
CA GLU A 301 24.75 21.87 -13.51
C GLU A 301 25.86 21.60 -12.48
N ILE A 302 25.52 21.59 -11.19
CA ILE A 302 26.44 21.29 -10.10
C ILE A 302 25.81 20.16 -9.29
N LYS A 303 26.38 18.96 -9.38
CA LYS A 303 25.91 17.82 -8.59
C LYS A 303 26.22 18.07 -7.10
N LYS A 304 25.20 18.25 -6.27
CA LYS A 304 25.31 18.48 -4.83
C LYS A 304 25.30 17.20 -4.03
N TYR A 305 24.44 16.26 -4.41
CA TYR A 305 24.27 14.98 -3.73
C TYR A 305 23.99 13.88 -4.75
N GLY A 306 24.74 12.80 -4.66
CA GLY A 306 24.66 11.69 -5.63
C GLY A 306 23.43 10.80 -5.49
N GLY A 307 22.63 11.02 -4.47
CA GLY A 307 21.53 10.14 -4.11
C GLY A 307 21.99 8.85 -3.42
N GLN A 308 21.05 8.15 -2.82
CA GLN A 308 21.30 6.87 -2.17
C GLN A 308 20.24 5.86 -2.63
N LYS A 309 20.69 4.70 -3.05
CA LYS A 309 19.79 3.60 -3.44
C LYS A 309 18.85 3.24 -2.31
N GLY A 310 17.63 2.79 -2.63
CA GLY A 310 16.70 2.27 -1.66
C GLY A 310 17.23 1.03 -0.97
N ASP A 311 16.79 0.81 0.26
CA ASP A 311 17.13 -0.38 1.02
C ASP A 311 16.34 -1.59 0.51
N ASN A 312 16.92 -2.76 0.64
CA ASN A 312 16.37 -4.02 0.19
C ASN A 312 15.43 -4.62 1.25
N LEU A 313 14.42 -5.34 0.80
CA LEU A 313 13.62 -6.21 1.67
C LEU A 313 14.09 -7.66 1.51
N GLN A 314 14.28 -8.34 2.63
CA GLN A 314 14.39 -9.79 2.68
C GLN A 314 13.08 -10.34 3.22
N LEU A 315 12.42 -11.22 2.47
CA LEU A 315 11.15 -11.84 2.86
C LEU A 315 11.38 -13.10 3.68
N THR A 316 10.32 -13.52 4.38
CA THR A 316 10.24 -14.85 5.04
C THR A 316 9.90 -15.96 4.05
N ILE A 317 9.33 -15.60 2.90
CA ILE A 317 8.90 -16.50 1.85
C ILE A 317 10.13 -17.10 1.13
N ASN A 318 10.13 -18.42 0.92
CA ASN A 318 11.08 -19.11 0.07
C ASN A 318 10.51 -19.25 -1.34
N ALA A 319 11.20 -18.73 -2.35
CA ALA A 319 10.71 -18.68 -3.73
C ALA A 319 10.39 -20.06 -4.34
N LYS A 320 11.23 -21.06 -4.06
CA LYS A 320 11.04 -22.44 -4.55
C LYS A 320 9.80 -23.08 -3.91
N PHE A 321 9.67 -22.95 -2.59
CA PHE A 321 8.51 -23.44 -1.86
C PHE A 321 7.22 -22.75 -2.31
N GLN A 322 7.25 -21.43 -2.45
CA GLN A 322 6.12 -20.63 -2.93
C GLN A 322 5.62 -21.10 -4.31
N LYS A 323 6.53 -21.34 -5.23
CA LYS A 323 6.20 -21.86 -6.57
C LYS A 323 5.53 -23.24 -6.49
N GLN A 324 6.03 -24.14 -5.64
CA GLN A 324 5.45 -25.45 -5.42
C GLN A 324 4.05 -25.35 -4.79
N LEU A 325 3.90 -24.50 -3.75
CA LEU A 325 2.63 -24.27 -3.09
C LEU A 325 1.59 -23.71 -4.05
N GLN A 326 1.93 -22.72 -4.90
CA GLN A 326 1.03 -22.18 -5.92
C GLN A 326 0.60 -23.24 -6.93
N SER A 327 1.52 -24.12 -7.35
CA SER A 327 1.21 -25.25 -8.25
C SER A 327 0.25 -26.25 -7.61
N LEU A 328 0.45 -26.57 -6.32
CA LEU A 328 -0.45 -27.46 -5.57
C LEU A 328 -1.86 -26.87 -5.44
N VAL A 329 -1.96 -25.56 -5.09
CA VAL A 329 -3.24 -24.85 -5.00
C VAL A 329 -3.96 -24.83 -6.35
N HIS A 330 -3.22 -24.59 -7.43
CA HIS A 330 -3.78 -24.60 -8.78
C HIS A 330 -4.28 -26.00 -9.18
N SER A 331 -3.52 -27.06 -8.85
CA SER A 331 -3.91 -28.44 -9.10
C SER A 331 -5.13 -28.85 -8.28
N ALA A 332 -5.20 -28.45 -7.00
CA ALA A 332 -6.34 -28.69 -6.14
C ALA A 332 -7.61 -28.04 -6.68
N GLU A 333 -7.53 -26.77 -7.12
CA GLU A 333 -8.66 -26.07 -7.70
C GLU A 333 -9.08 -26.68 -9.05
N SER A 334 -8.12 -27.13 -9.86
CA SER A 334 -8.42 -27.80 -11.14
C SER A 334 -9.17 -29.10 -10.96
N GLY A 335 -8.90 -29.82 -9.85
CA GLY A 335 -9.61 -31.06 -9.47
C GLY A 335 -10.90 -30.82 -8.68
N ALA A 336 -11.18 -29.59 -8.25
CA ALA A 336 -12.38 -29.28 -7.49
C ALA A 336 -13.62 -29.26 -8.38
N GLY A 337 -14.78 -29.54 -7.79
CA GLY A 337 -16.07 -29.52 -8.49
C GLY A 337 -16.43 -28.12 -9.02
N GLY A 338 -17.37 -28.06 -9.96
CA GLY A 338 -17.78 -26.81 -10.64
C GLY A 338 -18.31 -25.69 -9.73
N ASN A 339 -18.66 -26.01 -8.50
CA ASN A 339 -19.12 -25.04 -7.50
C ASN A 339 -17.99 -24.39 -6.68
N SER A 340 -16.72 -24.79 -6.88
CA SER A 340 -15.61 -24.12 -6.24
C SER A 340 -15.42 -22.72 -6.79
N THR A 341 -15.22 -21.74 -5.94
CA THR A 341 -14.93 -20.34 -6.28
C THR A 341 -13.47 -19.98 -6.13
N GLY A 342 -12.64 -20.87 -5.56
CA GLY A 342 -11.21 -20.70 -5.38
C GLY A 342 -10.61 -21.58 -4.30
N THR A 343 -9.30 -21.72 -4.34
CA THR A 343 -8.50 -22.47 -3.36
C THR A 343 -7.38 -21.59 -2.82
N TYR A 344 -7.19 -21.60 -1.50
CA TYR A 344 -6.19 -20.76 -0.83
C TYR A 344 -5.41 -21.57 0.21
N ALA A 345 -4.13 -21.26 0.35
CA ALA A 345 -3.23 -21.90 1.32
C ALA A 345 -2.29 -20.88 1.96
N VAL A 346 -2.07 -21.00 3.27
CA VAL A 346 -1.08 -20.25 4.04
C VAL A 346 -0.27 -21.22 4.89
N VAL A 347 1.05 -21.07 4.84
CA VAL A 347 2.02 -21.80 5.67
C VAL A 347 2.76 -20.79 6.54
N MET A 348 2.59 -20.92 7.85
CA MET A 348 3.08 -19.97 8.85
C MET A 348 3.90 -20.68 9.92
N ASN A 349 5.01 -20.06 10.35
CA ASN A 349 5.77 -20.52 11.51
C ASN A 349 5.06 -20.07 12.79
N PRO A 350 4.57 -20.98 13.63
CA PRO A 350 3.80 -20.62 14.82
C PRO A 350 4.61 -19.89 15.89
N ASN A 351 5.95 -20.03 15.89
CA ASN A 351 6.80 -19.49 16.94
C ASN A 351 7.16 -18.02 16.74
N ASN A 352 7.12 -17.53 15.51
CA ASN A 352 7.56 -16.17 15.19
C ASN A 352 6.62 -15.38 14.26
N GLY A 353 5.57 -16.01 13.70
CA GLY A 353 4.64 -15.36 12.78
C GLY A 353 5.11 -15.26 11.33
N ALA A 354 6.30 -15.77 10.99
CA ALA A 354 6.83 -15.71 9.64
C ALA A 354 5.97 -16.52 8.65
N ILE A 355 5.54 -15.89 7.57
CA ILE A 355 4.84 -16.57 6.46
C ILE A 355 5.88 -17.21 5.56
N ILE A 356 5.89 -18.55 5.52
CA ILE A 356 6.81 -19.34 4.71
C ILE A 356 6.34 -19.41 3.26
N GLY A 357 5.02 -19.43 3.07
CA GLY A 357 4.37 -19.38 1.77
C GLY A 357 2.88 -19.06 1.88
N MET A 358 2.35 -18.40 0.87
CA MET A 358 0.91 -18.10 0.76
C MET A 358 0.51 -18.16 -0.72
N ALA A 359 -0.48 -18.95 -1.05
CA ALA A 359 -0.90 -19.20 -2.42
C ALA A 359 -2.42 -19.15 -2.55
N GLY A 360 -2.89 -18.75 -3.70
CA GLY A 360 -4.33 -18.68 -3.94
C GLY A 360 -4.67 -18.58 -5.41
N VAL A 361 -5.83 -19.12 -5.74
CA VAL A 361 -6.47 -18.99 -7.05
C VAL A 361 -7.96 -18.77 -6.87
N ASP A 362 -8.54 -17.99 -7.77
CA ASP A 362 -9.98 -17.84 -7.94
C ASP A 362 -10.43 -18.65 -9.15
N ARG A 363 -11.64 -19.19 -9.08
CA ARG A 363 -12.36 -19.76 -10.23
C ARG A 363 -13.54 -18.86 -10.57
N ASN A 364 -13.65 -18.48 -11.82
CA ASN A 364 -14.85 -17.82 -12.30
C ASN A 364 -15.96 -18.87 -12.49
N PRO A 365 -17.09 -18.79 -11.76
CA PRO A 365 -18.13 -19.84 -11.80
C PRO A 365 -18.81 -19.95 -13.16
N LYS A 366 -18.81 -18.89 -13.99
CA LYS A 366 -19.44 -18.89 -15.32
C LYS A 366 -18.54 -19.45 -16.43
N THR A 367 -17.23 -19.17 -16.33
CA THR A 367 -16.26 -19.53 -17.40
C THR A 367 -15.35 -20.68 -17.01
N SER A 368 -15.38 -21.12 -15.75
CA SER A 368 -14.45 -22.09 -15.13
C SER A 368 -12.98 -21.69 -15.24
N LYS A 369 -12.69 -20.44 -15.61
CA LYS A 369 -11.32 -19.92 -15.72
C LYS A 369 -10.71 -19.76 -14.34
N ILE A 370 -9.55 -20.37 -14.13
CA ILE A 370 -8.73 -20.24 -12.91
C ILE A 370 -7.71 -19.12 -13.11
N THR A 371 -7.59 -18.23 -12.12
CA THR A 371 -6.65 -17.12 -12.13
C THR A 371 -5.94 -17.00 -10.79
N ASP A 372 -4.64 -16.67 -10.79
CA ASP A 372 -3.88 -16.47 -9.57
C ASP A 372 -4.46 -15.33 -8.73
N ASN A 373 -4.73 -15.61 -7.46
CA ASN A 373 -5.17 -14.64 -6.46
C ASN A 373 -4.57 -14.95 -5.09
N VAL A 374 -3.30 -14.67 -4.90
CA VAL A 374 -2.61 -14.88 -3.62
C VAL A 374 -3.24 -14.05 -2.49
N LEU A 375 -3.76 -12.87 -2.81
CA LEU A 375 -4.42 -12.01 -1.82
C LEU A 375 -5.75 -12.54 -1.32
N GLY A 376 -6.37 -13.45 -2.03
CA GLY A 376 -7.51 -14.18 -1.52
C GLY A 376 -7.25 -14.82 -0.16
N THR A 377 -5.98 -15.13 0.15
CA THR A 377 -5.58 -15.61 1.48
C THR A 377 -5.86 -14.63 2.61
N ILE A 378 -5.87 -13.32 2.35
CA ILE A 378 -6.09 -12.26 3.35
C ILE A 378 -7.41 -11.50 3.20
N ASN A 379 -8.08 -11.60 2.05
CA ASN A 379 -9.29 -10.82 1.77
C ASN A 379 -10.52 -11.63 1.32
N SER A 380 -10.36 -12.87 0.86
CA SER A 380 -11.48 -13.75 0.55
C SER A 380 -11.98 -14.43 1.83
N SER A 381 -13.22 -14.11 2.21
CA SER A 381 -13.84 -14.64 3.42
C SER A 381 -14.76 -15.82 3.07
N ILE A 382 -14.49 -16.96 3.68
CA ILE A 382 -15.17 -18.22 3.42
C ILE A 382 -15.72 -18.76 4.74
N VAL A 383 -16.90 -19.38 4.71
CA VAL A 383 -17.44 -20.11 5.86
C VAL A 383 -16.58 -21.35 6.07
N MET A 384 -15.81 -21.37 7.16
CA MET A 384 -14.77 -22.40 7.38
C MET A 384 -15.28 -23.66 8.08
N GLY A 385 -16.54 -23.67 8.49
CA GLY A 385 -17.15 -24.81 9.15
C GLY A 385 -16.42 -25.25 10.41
N SER A 386 -16.33 -26.55 10.59
CA SER A 386 -15.80 -27.19 11.80
C SER A 386 -14.36 -26.86 12.19
N VAL A 387 -13.61 -26.10 11.38
CA VAL A 387 -12.25 -25.68 11.73
C VAL A 387 -12.26 -24.84 13.01
N VAL A 388 -13.28 -24.01 13.25
CA VAL A 388 -13.37 -23.09 14.41
C VAL A 388 -13.62 -23.80 15.76
N LYS A 389 -13.96 -25.08 15.75
CA LYS A 389 -14.38 -25.85 16.96
C LYS A 389 -13.31 -25.84 18.05
N GLY A 390 -12.03 -25.80 17.71
CA GLY A 390 -10.97 -25.68 18.70
C GLY A 390 -11.07 -24.40 19.51
N ALA A 391 -11.42 -23.27 18.88
CA ALA A 391 -11.65 -22.01 19.58
C ALA A 391 -12.91 -22.04 20.45
N MET A 392 -13.99 -22.71 19.98
CA MET A 392 -15.20 -22.89 20.77
C MET A 392 -14.96 -23.72 22.04
N VAL A 393 -14.25 -24.85 21.92
CA VAL A 393 -13.85 -25.68 23.09
C VAL A 393 -12.95 -24.90 24.03
N SER A 394 -11.97 -24.13 23.50
CA SER A 394 -11.10 -23.28 24.30
C SER A 394 -11.89 -22.26 25.12
N GLY A 395 -12.85 -21.58 24.50
CA GLY A 395 -13.72 -20.61 25.19
C GLY A 395 -14.50 -21.26 26.33
N ALA A 396 -15.18 -22.36 26.06
CA ALA A 396 -15.97 -23.09 27.06
C ALA A 396 -15.12 -23.64 28.23
N LEU A 397 -13.83 -23.95 27.98
CA LEU A 397 -12.89 -24.33 29.02
C LEU A 397 -12.44 -23.10 29.86
N MET A 398 -12.25 -21.94 29.24
CA MET A 398 -11.89 -20.68 29.94
C MET A 398 -13.01 -20.17 30.82
N ASP A 399 -14.27 -20.25 30.34
CA ASP A 399 -15.46 -19.80 31.08
C ASP A 399 -15.98 -20.89 32.05
N HIS A 400 -15.23 -21.99 32.18
CA HIS A 400 -15.55 -23.12 33.09
C HIS A 400 -16.91 -23.77 32.87
N VAL A 401 -17.50 -23.60 31.67
CA VAL A 401 -18.71 -24.32 31.24
C VAL A 401 -18.48 -25.83 31.13
N ILE A 402 -17.24 -26.18 30.79
CA ILE A 402 -16.65 -27.51 30.89
C ILE A 402 -15.27 -27.41 31.57
N THR A 403 -14.77 -28.52 32.11
CA THR A 403 -13.41 -28.60 32.64
C THR A 403 -12.66 -29.77 32.00
N PRO A 404 -11.32 -29.83 32.09
CA PRO A 404 -10.56 -30.96 31.52
C PRO A 404 -10.99 -32.33 32.06
N THR A 405 -11.53 -32.38 33.28
CA THR A 405 -12.00 -33.62 33.94
C THR A 405 -13.51 -33.81 33.91
N ASN A 406 -14.28 -32.78 33.53
CA ASN A 406 -15.74 -32.83 33.42
C ASN A 406 -16.19 -32.16 32.13
N SER A 407 -16.02 -32.86 31.00
CA SER A 407 -16.34 -32.34 29.66
C SER A 407 -17.16 -33.35 28.83
N THR A 408 -17.63 -34.45 29.44
CA THR A 408 -18.34 -35.47 28.69
C THR A 408 -19.79 -35.08 28.46
N LEU A 409 -20.22 -35.10 27.16
CA LEU A 409 -21.61 -34.90 26.72
C LEU A 409 -22.01 -36.00 25.74
N THR A 410 -23.30 -36.23 25.61
CA THR A 410 -23.80 -37.18 24.63
C THR A 410 -24.04 -36.50 23.29
N ASP A 411 -23.40 -36.99 22.21
CA ASP A 411 -23.73 -36.58 20.85
C ASP A 411 -25.10 -37.16 20.49
N GLN A 412 -26.07 -36.29 20.32
CA GLN A 412 -27.42 -36.58 19.92
C GLN A 412 -27.97 -35.50 19.00
N PRO A 413 -28.92 -35.80 18.11
CA PRO A 413 -29.60 -34.75 17.37
C PRO A 413 -30.23 -33.71 18.31
N ILE A 414 -30.12 -32.45 17.95
CA ILE A 414 -30.70 -31.33 18.68
C ILE A 414 -31.89 -30.80 17.90
N THR A 415 -33.07 -30.84 18.49
CA THR A 415 -34.31 -30.33 17.87
C THR A 415 -34.80 -29.13 18.68
N THR A 416 -34.85 -27.95 18.06
CA THR A 416 -35.37 -26.74 18.70
C THR A 416 -36.29 -26.00 17.72
N GLY A 417 -37.49 -25.60 18.20
CA GLY A 417 -38.43 -24.85 17.37
C GLY A 417 -38.81 -25.54 16.05
N GLY A 418 -38.85 -26.89 16.04
CA GLY A 418 -39.13 -27.69 14.85
C GLY A 418 -37.96 -27.92 13.90
N VAL A 419 -36.77 -27.32 14.16
CA VAL A 419 -35.57 -27.52 13.35
C VAL A 419 -34.65 -28.54 14.02
N LYS A 420 -34.31 -29.62 13.31
CA LYS A 420 -33.38 -30.67 13.73
C LYS A 420 -31.99 -30.40 13.17
N LYS A 421 -30.97 -30.34 14.03
CA LYS A 421 -29.55 -30.24 13.69
C LYS A 421 -28.79 -31.41 14.31
N SER A 422 -27.72 -31.89 13.67
CA SER A 422 -27.00 -33.09 14.14
C SER A 422 -25.52 -33.03 13.71
N SER A 423 -24.75 -33.94 14.30
CA SER A 423 -23.43 -34.31 13.79
C SER A 423 -23.56 -35.09 12.49
N TRP A 424 -22.54 -35.03 11.63
CA TRP A 424 -22.50 -35.63 10.30
C TRP A 424 -22.72 -37.16 10.33
N PHE A 425 -22.30 -37.85 11.38
CA PHE A 425 -22.42 -39.28 11.56
C PHE A 425 -23.72 -39.70 12.28
N ASN A 426 -24.49 -38.77 12.86
CA ASN A 426 -25.61 -39.04 13.73
C ASN A 426 -26.92 -38.33 13.34
N HIS A 427 -27.26 -38.34 12.08
CA HIS A 427 -28.50 -37.69 11.57
C HIS A 427 -29.78 -38.35 12.08
N SER A 428 -29.77 -39.68 12.23
CA SER A 428 -30.93 -40.44 12.68
C SER A 428 -31.14 -40.43 14.19
N GLY A 429 -30.07 -40.23 14.99
CA GLY A 429 -30.07 -40.40 16.44
C GLY A 429 -29.74 -41.84 16.88
N HIS A 430 -29.36 -42.72 15.95
CA HIS A 430 -28.99 -44.09 16.26
C HIS A 430 -27.51 -44.28 16.61
N ALA A 431 -26.69 -43.25 16.36
CA ALA A 431 -25.25 -43.23 16.66
C ALA A 431 -24.94 -42.29 17.83
N ASN A 432 -25.79 -42.27 18.86
CA ASN A 432 -25.54 -41.50 20.08
C ASN A 432 -24.31 -42.05 20.79
N ILE A 433 -23.26 -41.24 20.91
CA ILE A 433 -22.02 -41.59 21.59
C ILE A 433 -21.69 -40.57 22.67
N SER A 434 -21.09 -41.05 23.76
CA SER A 434 -20.57 -40.19 24.82
C SER A 434 -19.17 -39.74 24.43
N VAL A 435 -18.94 -38.43 24.36
CA VAL A 435 -17.68 -37.84 23.93
C VAL A 435 -17.23 -36.79 24.93
N ASP A 436 -15.95 -36.79 25.30
CA ASP A 436 -15.29 -35.67 25.97
C ASP A 436 -14.95 -34.57 24.96
N ALA A 437 -14.38 -33.46 25.45
CA ALA A 437 -14.03 -32.33 24.60
C ALA A 437 -12.98 -32.68 23.51
N SER A 438 -12.03 -33.57 23.82
CA SER A 438 -11.02 -34.02 22.85
C SER A 438 -11.63 -34.94 21.79
N ASP A 439 -12.51 -35.87 22.21
CA ASP A 439 -13.23 -36.78 21.32
C ASP A 439 -14.23 -36.02 20.43
N ALA A 440 -14.88 -34.98 20.98
CA ALA A 440 -15.74 -34.10 20.19
C ALA A 440 -14.99 -33.38 19.05
N LEU A 441 -13.74 -33.00 19.25
CA LEU A 441 -12.87 -32.48 18.18
C LEU A 441 -12.47 -33.57 17.20
N GLN A 442 -12.13 -34.79 17.67
CA GLN A 442 -11.76 -35.95 16.86
C GLN A 442 -12.86 -36.31 15.83
N VAL A 443 -14.09 -36.46 16.32
CA VAL A 443 -15.25 -36.87 15.45
C VAL A 443 -15.95 -35.66 14.82
N SER A 444 -15.45 -34.45 15.12
CA SER A 444 -16.04 -33.19 14.64
C SER A 444 -17.54 -33.06 15.01
N SER A 445 -17.90 -33.30 16.28
CA SER A 445 -19.28 -33.25 16.77
C SER A 445 -19.89 -31.86 16.66
N ASN A 446 -20.95 -31.68 15.88
CA ASN A 446 -21.77 -30.46 15.89
C ASN A 446 -22.64 -30.37 17.14
N SER A 447 -23.21 -31.52 17.53
CA SER A 447 -24.07 -31.64 18.72
C SER A 447 -23.37 -31.15 19.97
N TYR A 448 -22.10 -31.55 20.17
CA TYR A 448 -21.29 -31.12 21.29
C TYR A 448 -21.15 -29.57 21.32
N MET A 449 -20.81 -28.95 20.17
CA MET A 449 -20.63 -27.50 20.08
C MET A 449 -21.92 -26.73 20.31
N MET A 450 -23.07 -27.24 19.80
CA MET A 450 -24.39 -26.66 20.08
C MET A 450 -24.72 -26.71 21.57
N GLN A 451 -24.42 -27.83 22.25
CA GLN A 451 -24.61 -27.95 23.68
C GLN A 451 -23.70 -26.98 24.47
N LEU A 452 -22.46 -26.75 24.03
CA LEU A 452 -21.60 -25.70 24.60
C LEU A 452 -22.25 -24.32 24.44
N ALA A 453 -22.73 -23.97 23.24
CA ALA A 453 -23.40 -22.69 23.00
C ALA A 453 -24.66 -22.52 23.85
N MET A 454 -25.43 -23.58 24.05
CA MET A 454 -26.61 -23.55 24.94
C MET A 454 -26.21 -23.29 26.39
N LYS A 455 -25.17 -23.95 26.89
CA LYS A 455 -24.63 -23.70 28.24
C LYS A 455 -24.13 -22.26 28.40
N GLU A 456 -23.39 -21.72 27.44
CA GLU A 456 -22.95 -20.32 27.42
C GLU A 456 -24.12 -19.33 27.37
N GLY A 457 -25.19 -19.71 26.64
CA GLY A 457 -26.45 -18.97 26.56
C GLY A 457 -27.37 -19.16 27.77
N HIS A 458 -26.91 -19.89 28.80
CA HIS A 458 -27.71 -20.24 29.99
C HIS A 458 -29.07 -20.86 29.64
N PHE A 459 -29.07 -21.77 28.69
CA PHE A 459 -30.27 -22.47 28.20
C PHE A 459 -30.21 -23.96 28.51
N ASN A 460 -31.23 -24.45 29.16
CA ASN A 460 -31.41 -25.89 29.38
C ASN A 460 -32.19 -26.49 28.22
N TYR A 461 -31.55 -27.41 27.51
CA TYR A 461 -32.14 -28.06 26.32
C TYR A 461 -33.36 -28.88 26.68
N VAL A 462 -34.43 -28.62 25.94
CA VAL A 462 -35.66 -29.46 25.93
C VAL A 462 -35.93 -29.81 24.47
N GLU A 463 -36.05 -31.09 24.17
CA GLU A 463 -36.31 -31.59 22.80
C GLU A 463 -37.59 -30.99 22.24
N GLY A 464 -37.52 -30.43 21.02
CA GLY A 464 -38.65 -29.79 20.35
C GLY A 464 -39.05 -28.42 20.91
N GLY A 465 -38.51 -28.03 22.06
CA GLY A 465 -38.80 -26.74 22.71
C GLY A 465 -38.28 -25.53 21.94
N ALA A 466 -38.85 -24.35 22.23
CA ALA A 466 -38.35 -23.08 21.70
C ALA A 466 -36.95 -22.77 22.26
N LEU A 467 -36.06 -22.26 21.41
CA LEU A 467 -34.72 -21.86 21.80
C LEU A 467 -34.76 -20.43 22.41
N THR A 468 -34.62 -20.34 23.74
CA THR A 468 -34.70 -19.07 24.50
C THR A 468 -33.34 -18.65 25.09
N MET A 469 -32.25 -18.95 24.40
CA MET A 469 -30.91 -18.53 24.79
C MET A 469 -30.79 -17.01 24.85
N LYS A 470 -29.96 -16.51 25.76
CA LYS A 470 -29.61 -15.08 25.79
C LYS A 470 -28.86 -14.69 24.50
N PRO A 471 -29.28 -13.64 23.78
CA PRO A 471 -28.59 -13.20 22.55
C PRO A 471 -27.13 -12.78 22.74
N SER A 472 -26.70 -12.49 23.98
CA SER A 472 -25.30 -12.21 24.32
C SER A 472 -24.35 -13.33 23.95
N VAL A 473 -24.84 -14.58 23.81
CA VAL A 473 -24.05 -15.75 23.40
C VAL A 473 -23.29 -15.56 22.08
N PHE A 474 -23.84 -14.75 21.14
CA PHE A 474 -23.12 -14.39 19.95
C PHE A 474 -21.81 -13.62 20.25
N ASN A 475 -21.88 -12.65 21.17
CA ASN A 475 -20.71 -11.86 21.54
C ASN A 475 -19.72 -12.71 22.35
N THR A 476 -20.19 -13.59 23.22
CA THR A 476 -19.36 -14.53 23.99
C THR A 476 -18.55 -15.41 23.03
N MET A 477 -19.19 -16.13 22.12
CA MET A 477 -18.51 -17.01 21.17
C MET A 477 -17.58 -16.26 20.22
N ARG A 478 -18.01 -15.09 19.70
CA ARG A 478 -17.15 -14.24 18.88
C ARG A 478 -15.97 -13.67 19.67
N GLY A 479 -16.15 -13.43 20.96
CA GLY A 479 -15.06 -13.07 21.88
C GLY A 479 -13.99 -14.16 21.93
N TYR A 480 -14.38 -15.44 22.02
CA TYR A 480 -13.45 -16.55 21.93
C TYR A 480 -12.72 -16.58 20.59
N PHE A 481 -13.45 -16.48 19.48
CA PHE A 481 -12.88 -16.51 18.13
C PHE A 481 -11.92 -15.36 17.88
N ASN A 482 -12.26 -14.16 18.32
CA ASN A 482 -11.42 -12.96 18.17
C ASN A 482 -10.08 -13.07 18.89
N GLN A 483 -10.05 -13.71 20.08
CA GLN A 483 -8.80 -13.94 20.81
C GLN A 483 -7.81 -14.77 20.00
N PHE A 484 -8.31 -15.69 19.17
CA PHE A 484 -7.49 -16.51 18.27
C PHE A 484 -7.21 -15.84 16.92
N GLY A 485 -7.77 -14.67 16.64
CA GLY A 485 -7.60 -13.94 15.37
C GLY A 485 -8.73 -14.11 14.35
N LEU A 486 -9.77 -14.92 14.65
CA LEU A 486 -10.93 -15.09 13.78
C LEU A 486 -11.86 -13.88 13.92
N GLY A 487 -12.29 -13.28 12.80
CA GLY A 487 -13.21 -12.14 12.80
C GLY A 487 -12.58 -10.77 13.13
N VAL A 488 -11.26 -10.72 13.24
CA VAL A 488 -10.46 -9.50 13.47
C VAL A 488 -9.27 -9.47 12.52
N LYS A 489 -8.62 -8.32 12.37
CA LYS A 489 -7.37 -8.23 11.60
C LYS A 489 -6.27 -9.07 12.24
N THR A 490 -5.53 -9.79 11.42
CA THR A 490 -4.37 -10.57 11.86
C THR A 490 -3.16 -9.68 12.09
N GLY A 491 -3.10 -8.53 11.42
CA GLY A 491 -1.99 -7.58 11.45
C GLY A 491 -0.90 -7.88 10.43
N VAL A 492 -1.15 -8.76 9.45
CA VAL A 492 -0.15 -9.06 8.41
C VAL A 492 0.32 -7.79 7.70
N ASP A 493 1.61 -7.71 7.43
CA ASP A 493 2.29 -6.56 6.82
C ASP A 493 2.02 -6.39 5.31
N ILE A 494 0.83 -6.81 4.86
CA ILE A 494 0.32 -6.62 3.50
C ILE A 494 -1.00 -5.84 3.59
N PRO A 495 -1.17 -4.71 2.89
CA PRO A 495 -2.39 -3.92 2.92
C PRO A 495 -3.56 -4.64 2.24
N GLY A 496 -4.79 -4.32 2.67
CA GLY A 496 -6.01 -4.86 2.07
C GLY A 496 -6.59 -6.08 2.81
N GLU A 497 -6.17 -6.34 4.04
CA GLU A 497 -6.69 -7.41 4.89
C GLU A 497 -8.18 -7.19 5.24
N SER A 498 -8.99 -8.27 5.09
CA SER A 498 -10.37 -8.34 5.54
C SER A 498 -10.46 -8.83 7.00
N THR A 499 -11.48 -8.37 7.72
CA THR A 499 -11.83 -8.90 9.05
C THR A 499 -12.75 -10.12 9.00
N GLY A 500 -13.11 -10.59 7.80
CA GLY A 500 -14.14 -11.62 7.63
C GLY A 500 -15.54 -11.03 7.47
N LEU A 501 -16.53 -11.90 7.41
CA LEU A 501 -17.94 -11.54 7.35
C LEU A 501 -18.64 -12.01 8.61
N LYS A 502 -19.41 -11.13 9.24
CA LYS A 502 -20.14 -11.39 10.48
C LYS A 502 -21.62 -11.50 10.18
N GLY A 503 -22.22 -12.64 10.53
CA GLY A 503 -23.66 -12.84 10.44
C GLY A 503 -24.45 -11.98 11.44
N ALA A 504 -25.74 -11.81 11.20
CA ALA A 504 -26.64 -11.06 12.07
C ALA A 504 -26.73 -11.68 13.48
N SER A 505 -27.06 -10.89 14.49
CA SER A 505 -27.20 -11.31 15.89
C SER A 505 -28.54 -10.86 16.47
N GLY A 506 -28.87 -11.36 17.65
CA GLY A 506 -30.07 -10.97 18.37
C GLY A 506 -31.14 -12.08 18.43
N GLU A 507 -32.24 -11.78 19.08
CA GLU A 507 -33.32 -12.76 19.35
C GLU A 507 -33.88 -13.39 18.06
N LYS A 508 -34.09 -12.60 17.02
CA LYS A 508 -34.60 -13.08 15.73
C LYS A 508 -33.69 -14.09 15.02
N HIS A 509 -32.40 -14.11 15.39
CA HIS A 509 -31.36 -14.95 14.80
C HIS A 509 -30.82 -15.98 15.79
N ILE A 510 -31.47 -16.20 16.94
CA ILE A 510 -30.92 -17.00 18.03
C ILE A 510 -30.61 -18.46 17.59
N GLY A 511 -31.35 -19.01 16.66
CA GLY A 511 -31.06 -20.31 16.06
C GLY A 511 -29.72 -20.38 15.33
N SER A 512 -29.27 -19.27 14.75
CA SER A 512 -27.95 -19.16 14.09
C SER A 512 -26.78 -19.14 15.08
N ALA A 513 -27.02 -18.89 16.36
CA ALA A 513 -25.99 -19.05 17.40
C ALA A 513 -25.51 -20.49 17.50
N LEU A 514 -26.40 -21.46 17.26
CA LEU A 514 -26.01 -22.88 17.17
C LEU A 514 -25.10 -23.13 15.97
N ASP A 515 -25.39 -22.53 14.80
CA ASP A 515 -24.55 -22.64 13.59
C ASP A 515 -23.20 -21.96 13.79
N LEU A 516 -23.15 -20.81 14.47
CA LEU A 516 -21.92 -20.11 14.81
C LEU A 516 -20.98 -20.99 15.64
N SER A 517 -21.54 -21.78 16.59
CA SER A 517 -20.75 -22.61 17.50
C SER A 517 -19.87 -23.65 16.80
N PHE A 518 -20.30 -24.13 15.63
CA PHE A 518 -19.55 -25.11 14.84
C PHE A 518 -19.07 -24.56 13.47
N GLY A 519 -19.15 -23.22 13.26
CA GLY A 519 -18.50 -22.51 12.18
C GLY A 519 -19.30 -22.35 10.90
N ASN A 520 -20.61 -22.60 10.90
CA ASN A 520 -21.47 -22.46 9.71
C ASN A 520 -22.25 -21.15 9.66
N TYR A 521 -21.68 -20.06 10.17
CA TYR A 521 -22.38 -18.77 10.22
C TYR A 521 -21.53 -17.57 9.84
N ASP A 522 -20.41 -17.36 10.54
CA ASP A 522 -19.47 -16.30 10.19
C ASP A 522 -18.43 -16.83 9.19
N ALA A 523 -17.88 -15.94 8.34
CA ALA A 523 -16.85 -16.28 7.37
C ALA A 523 -15.52 -15.63 7.71
N TYR A 524 -14.42 -16.35 7.48
CA TYR A 524 -13.06 -15.96 7.85
C TYR A 524 -12.12 -16.10 6.66
N THR A 525 -10.97 -15.41 6.72
CA THR A 525 -9.92 -15.55 5.72
C THR A 525 -8.97 -16.70 6.05
N THR A 526 -8.28 -17.23 5.04
CA THR A 526 -7.28 -18.29 5.25
C THR A 526 -6.14 -17.84 6.17
N MET A 527 -5.75 -16.56 6.13
CA MET A 527 -4.75 -16.00 7.03
C MET A 527 -5.22 -16.00 8.49
N GLN A 528 -6.49 -15.69 8.74
CA GLN A 528 -7.06 -15.78 10.09
C GLN A 528 -7.03 -17.22 10.61
N ILE A 529 -7.35 -18.21 9.76
CA ILE A 529 -7.25 -19.63 10.12
C ILE A 529 -5.79 -20.03 10.40
N ALA A 530 -4.83 -19.57 9.61
CA ALA A 530 -3.41 -19.84 9.86
C ALA A 530 -2.94 -19.24 11.19
N GLN A 531 -3.31 -18.01 11.52
CA GLN A 531 -3.00 -17.38 12.80
C GLN A 531 -3.66 -18.14 13.97
N TYR A 532 -4.93 -18.53 13.83
CA TYR A 532 -5.65 -19.33 14.82
C TYR A 532 -4.96 -20.67 15.10
N MET A 533 -4.66 -21.45 14.07
CA MET A 533 -3.96 -22.73 14.24
C MET A 533 -2.56 -22.56 14.83
N SER A 534 -1.83 -21.51 14.42
CA SER A 534 -0.52 -21.16 14.98
C SER A 534 -0.63 -20.80 16.46
N THR A 535 -1.68 -20.09 16.88
CA THR A 535 -1.93 -19.74 18.27
C THR A 535 -2.17 -20.99 19.15
N ILE A 536 -2.89 -21.99 18.65
CA ILE A 536 -3.02 -23.28 19.34
C ILE A 536 -1.67 -24.00 19.41
N ALA A 537 -0.94 -24.06 18.31
CA ALA A 537 0.31 -24.81 18.21
C ALA A 537 1.39 -24.29 19.17
N ASN A 538 1.53 -22.95 19.28
CA ASN A 538 2.57 -22.31 20.13
C ASN A 538 2.19 -22.15 21.60
N GLY A 539 1.04 -22.65 22.02
CA GLY A 539 0.62 -22.62 23.42
C GLY A 539 -0.16 -21.37 23.84
N GLY A 540 -0.75 -20.63 22.89
CA GLY A 540 -1.72 -19.57 23.17
C GLY A 540 -1.23 -18.15 22.84
N ASN A 541 -0.06 -17.97 22.25
CA ASN A 541 0.39 -16.65 21.83
C ASN A 541 -0.12 -16.32 20.42
N ARG A 542 -1.00 -15.34 20.30
CA ARG A 542 -1.41 -14.83 19.00
C ARG A 542 -0.35 -13.88 18.46
N ILE A 543 0.47 -14.37 17.53
CA ILE A 543 1.58 -13.63 16.95
C ILE A 543 1.13 -12.97 15.65
N GLU A 544 1.58 -11.72 15.43
CA GLU A 544 1.35 -10.96 14.20
C GLU A 544 2.06 -11.63 13.01
N PRO A 545 1.31 -12.02 11.95
CA PRO A 545 1.93 -12.60 10.76
C PRO A 545 2.74 -11.55 10.00
N HIS A 546 3.86 -11.95 9.40
CA HIS A 546 4.66 -11.06 8.58
C HIS A 546 5.31 -11.78 7.41
N VAL A 547 5.48 -11.08 6.29
CA VAL A 547 6.19 -11.55 5.11
C VAL A 547 7.56 -10.90 4.95
N VAL A 548 7.82 -9.77 5.61
CA VAL A 548 9.15 -9.15 5.63
C VAL A 548 9.93 -9.64 6.84
N GLN A 549 11.09 -10.24 6.60
CA GLN A 549 12.01 -10.71 7.64
C GLN A 549 12.95 -9.61 8.11
N ALA A 550 13.51 -8.85 7.16
CA ALA A 550 14.49 -7.82 7.45
C ALA A 550 14.56 -6.74 6.37
N ILE A 551 14.94 -5.54 6.80
CA ILE A 551 15.41 -4.46 5.93
C ILE A 551 16.93 -4.55 5.86
N ARG A 552 17.47 -4.55 4.64
CA ARG A 552 18.89 -4.71 4.39
C ARG A 552 19.44 -3.58 3.51
N GLY A 553 20.67 -3.18 3.78
CA GLY A 553 21.38 -2.27 2.90
C GLY A 553 21.64 -2.89 1.52
N THR A 554 22.08 -2.09 0.57
CA THR A 554 22.53 -2.53 -0.75
C THR A 554 24.01 -2.91 -0.68
N SER A 555 24.39 -4.04 -1.31
CA SER A 555 25.81 -4.37 -1.53
C SER A 555 26.27 -3.91 -2.92
N LYS A 556 27.57 -3.79 -3.14
CA LYS A 556 28.14 -3.35 -4.43
C LYS A 556 27.93 -4.38 -5.55
N ASP A 557 27.81 -5.66 -5.19
CA ASP A 557 27.62 -6.79 -6.12
C ASP A 557 26.15 -7.15 -6.38
N GLY A 558 25.22 -6.30 -5.91
CA GLY A 558 23.77 -6.49 -6.11
C GLY A 558 23.13 -7.58 -5.22
N LYS A 559 23.89 -8.10 -4.23
CA LYS A 559 23.39 -9.06 -3.25
C LYS A 559 22.79 -8.36 -2.02
N LEU A 560 22.29 -9.14 -1.07
CA LEU A 560 21.86 -8.66 0.23
C LEU A 560 23.04 -8.02 0.97
N GLY A 561 22.88 -6.77 1.36
CA GLY A 561 23.83 -6.07 2.22
C GLY A 561 23.64 -6.36 3.71
N THR A 562 24.22 -5.51 4.56
CA THR A 562 24.10 -5.61 6.02
C THR A 562 22.65 -5.46 6.49
N VAL A 563 22.31 -6.13 7.58
CA VAL A 563 20.99 -5.97 8.22
C VAL A 563 20.92 -4.57 8.83
N LYS A 564 19.90 -3.81 8.48
CA LYS A 564 19.57 -2.49 9.07
C LYS A 564 18.48 -2.59 10.13
N ALA A 565 17.48 -3.43 9.88
CA ALA A 565 16.42 -3.74 10.82
C ALA A 565 15.92 -5.16 10.59
N THR A 566 15.51 -5.82 11.66
CA THR A 566 14.88 -7.15 11.64
C THR A 566 13.47 -7.03 12.19
N VAL A 567 12.51 -7.68 11.55
CA VAL A 567 11.15 -7.80 12.09
C VAL A 567 11.17 -8.82 13.22
N MET A 568 10.88 -8.35 14.42
CA MET A 568 10.81 -9.20 15.61
C MET A 568 9.39 -9.75 15.79
N PRO A 569 9.23 -10.99 16.30
CA PRO A 569 7.91 -11.52 16.61
C PRO A 569 7.14 -10.59 17.54
N LYS A 570 5.90 -10.25 17.18
CA LYS A 570 5.03 -9.39 17.98
C LYS A 570 3.82 -10.18 18.44
N VAL A 571 3.70 -10.40 19.75
CA VAL A 571 2.54 -11.04 20.36
C VAL A 571 1.43 -10.00 20.48
N LEU A 572 0.30 -10.25 19.84
CA LEU A 572 -0.88 -9.38 19.86
C LEU A 572 -1.70 -9.58 21.14
N ASN A 573 -1.86 -10.84 21.55
CA ASN A 573 -2.44 -11.23 22.83
C ASN A 573 -2.03 -12.67 23.18
N HIS A 574 -2.22 -13.03 24.45
CA HIS A 574 -2.08 -14.38 24.96
C HIS A 574 -3.45 -14.96 25.34
N ILE A 575 -3.68 -16.23 25.05
CA ILE A 575 -4.89 -16.94 25.47
C ILE A 575 -4.66 -17.47 26.89
N ASP A 576 -5.45 -17.00 27.83
CA ASP A 576 -5.31 -17.36 29.26
C ASP A 576 -5.93 -18.74 29.52
N MET A 577 -5.22 -19.79 29.14
CA MET A 577 -5.57 -21.18 29.37
C MET A 577 -4.50 -21.88 30.21
N THR A 578 -4.91 -22.70 31.16
CA THR A 578 -4.00 -23.61 31.84
C THR A 578 -3.41 -24.65 30.89
N LYS A 579 -2.30 -25.27 31.29
CA LYS A 579 -1.70 -26.36 30.49
C LYS A 579 -2.72 -27.49 30.26
N ALA A 580 -3.47 -27.88 31.27
CA ALA A 580 -4.48 -28.95 31.15
C ALA A 580 -5.57 -28.61 30.13
N GLN A 581 -6.06 -27.36 30.10
CA GLN A 581 -7.04 -26.89 29.09
C GLN A 581 -6.46 -26.91 27.69
N ARG A 582 -5.21 -26.42 27.50
CA ARG A 582 -4.54 -26.48 26.17
C ARG A 582 -4.31 -27.91 25.71
N ASP A 583 -3.94 -28.82 26.63
CA ASP A 583 -3.72 -30.24 26.29
C ASP A 583 -5.00 -30.92 25.81
N VAL A 584 -6.18 -30.58 26.34
CA VAL A 584 -7.47 -31.06 25.80
C VAL A 584 -7.61 -30.74 24.31
N VAL A 585 -7.38 -29.49 23.92
CA VAL A 585 -7.52 -29.06 22.53
C VAL A 585 -6.46 -29.71 21.62
N LYS A 586 -5.19 -29.71 22.07
CA LYS A 586 -4.09 -30.34 21.30
C LYS A 586 -4.29 -31.82 21.12
N THR A 587 -4.72 -32.53 22.17
CA THR A 587 -5.06 -33.96 22.10
C THR A 587 -6.20 -34.20 21.14
N GLY A 588 -7.26 -33.37 21.18
CA GLY A 588 -8.37 -33.49 20.23
C GLY A 588 -7.91 -33.36 18.77
N LEU A 589 -7.09 -32.35 18.45
CA LEU A 589 -6.55 -32.14 17.09
C LEU A 589 -5.59 -33.27 16.66
N TYR A 590 -4.82 -33.85 17.58
CA TYR A 590 -4.00 -35.03 17.31
C TYR A 590 -4.88 -36.25 17.02
N ARG A 591 -5.93 -36.49 17.81
CA ARG A 591 -6.88 -37.59 17.64
C ARG A 591 -7.68 -37.51 16.31
N VAL A 592 -7.88 -36.30 15.74
CA VAL A 592 -8.48 -36.17 14.39
C VAL A 592 -7.77 -37.05 13.38
N VAL A 593 -6.45 -37.18 13.47
CA VAL A 593 -5.62 -37.99 12.59
C VAL A 593 -5.38 -39.39 13.18
N HIS A 594 -4.90 -39.44 14.44
CA HIS A 594 -4.31 -40.64 15.06
C HIS A 594 -5.22 -41.33 16.08
N GLY A 595 -6.42 -40.81 16.35
CA GLY A 595 -7.35 -41.38 17.30
C GLY A 595 -8.00 -42.70 16.78
N SER A 596 -8.54 -43.45 17.72
CA SER A 596 -9.13 -44.78 17.45
C SER A 596 -10.62 -44.76 17.10
N ASN A 597 -11.32 -43.62 17.27
CA ASN A 597 -12.77 -43.56 17.03
C ASN A 597 -13.07 -43.75 15.53
N THR A 598 -14.08 -44.58 15.24
CA THR A 598 -14.54 -44.90 13.88
C THR A 598 -14.94 -43.63 13.09
N TYR A 599 -15.44 -42.61 13.77
CA TYR A 599 -15.89 -41.34 13.17
C TYR A 599 -14.80 -40.27 13.11
N LYS A 600 -13.50 -40.61 13.32
CA LYS A 600 -12.41 -39.67 13.12
C LYS A 600 -12.38 -39.10 11.68
N THR A 601 -12.08 -37.83 11.53
CA THR A 601 -12.29 -37.12 10.25
C THR A 601 -11.02 -36.87 9.43
N GLY A 602 -9.83 -37.20 9.94
CA GLY A 602 -8.55 -36.98 9.28
C GLY A 602 -7.67 -38.24 9.19
N GLY A 603 -8.25 -39.43 9.31
CA GLY A 603 -7.51 -40.71 9.32
C GLY A 603 -6.70 -40.99 8.05
N GLU A 604 -7.03 -40.37 6.92
CA GLU A 604 -6.26 -40.48 5.66
C GLU A 604 -4.84 -39.91 5.80
N LEU A 605 -4.59 -39.05 6.78
CA LEU A 605 -3.32 -38.38 7.01
C LEU A 605 -2.40 -39.14 8.00
N ASP A 606 -2.83 -40.30 8.52
CA ASP A 606 -2.15 -41.05 9.59
C ASP A 606 -0.75 -41.57 9.20
N THR A 607 -0.52 -41.75 7.88
CA THR A 607 0.76 -42.22 7.35
C THR A 607 1.80 -41.09 7.12
N ILE A 608 1.40 -39.82 7.27
CA ILE A 608 2.28 -38.68 7.03
C ILE A 608 3.34 -38.58 8.14
N LYS A 609 4.57 -38.36 7.74
CA LYS A 609 5.70 -38.12 8.66
C LYS A 609 6.38 -36.77 8.37
N PRO A 610 6.70 -35.97 9.37
CA PRO A 610 6.44 -36.19 10.81
C PRO A 610 4.93 -36.25 11.12
N GLU A 611 4.54 -36.83 12.26
CA GLU A 611 3.15 -36.87 12.71
C GLU A 611 2.53 -35.48 12.78
N ILE A 612 1.30 -35.37 12.32
CA ILE A 612 0.58 -34.08 12.23
C ILE A 612 -0.69 -34.10 13.10
N SER A 613 -1.07 -32.94 13.55
CA SER A 613 -2.41 -32.68 14.11
C SER A 613 -3.23 -31.89 13.08
N ALA A 614 -4.54 -32.14 13.02
CA ALA A 614 -5.38 -31.51 12.01
C ALA A 614 -6.77 -31.14 12.53
N LYS A 615 -7.49 -30.32 11.75
CA LYS A 615 -8.94 -30.14 11.88
C LYS A 615 -9.55 -30.00 10.49
N THR A 616 -10.50 -30.83 10.21
CA THR A 616 -11.31 -30.76 8.99
C THR A 616 -12.41 -29.70 9.13
N GLY A 617 -12.77 -29.07 8.03
CA GLY A 617 -13.90 -28.14 7.92
C GLY A 617 -14.79 -28.52 6.75
N THR A 618 -16.09 -28.45 6.96
CA THR A 618 -17.11 -28.59 5.93
C THR A 618 -18.20 -27.58 6.21
N ALA A 619 -18.55 -26.80 5.21
CA ALA A 619 -19.65 -25.84 5.29
C ALA A 619 -20.63 -26.11 4.12
N PRO A 620 -21.94 -25.90 4.32
CA PRO A 620 -22.86 -25.93 3.20
C PRO A 620 -22.54 -24.82 2.22
N ASN A 621 -22.64 -25.09 0.92
CA ASN A 621 -22.58 -24.03 -0.09
C ASN A 621 -23.79 -23.11 0.14
N ILE A 622 -23.56 -21.94 0.73
CA ILE A 622 -24.54 -20.86 0.76
C ILE A 622 -24.29 -20.07 -0.54
N LEU A 623 -25.00 -20.46 -1.58
CA LEU A 623 -25.14 -19.69 -2.82
C LEU A 623 -26.23 -18.63 -2.61
#